data_4f4b7a7eec12903be58b5f45f240e984
#
_entry.id   4f4b7a7eec12903be58b5f45f240e984
#
_cell.length_a   1.000
_cell.length_b   1.000
_cell.length_c   1.000
_cell.angle_alpha   90.00
_cell.angle_beta   90.00
_cell.angle_gamma   90.00
#
_symmetry.space_group_name_H-M   'P 1'
#
loop_
_entity.id
_entity.type
_entity.pdbx_description
1 polymer ?
#
loop_
_entity_poly.entity_id
_entity_poly.type
_entity_poly.pdbx_seq_one_letter_code
_entity_poly.pdbx_strand_id
1 'polypeptide(L)'
;MIKQRTFIPFSSFSPLPSPLSLYQDEIDLPIYWRMIRSDPTVKAGIEFIRLSILSRLIGYQNPSYPDLEKFVNFALQYMEGSLWDVVQDLLSALWAGFAIGEITYKSIENRIVWKRIRVLNPVTIYPNGIEMNDKGEIKRVVQRIGQEEIEIPLNRCIIWSFSAEFGNPWGNSLLRPAYAPWLMKQLLIRLWNTHLERQATPLALITLPQAETPVWCPIHQREERYIEAMKHILEDLPNRNSLIYSGGAEIRFEKLEGKGEMFESAIRYQDSQILRALLIPTLLVSEGEYGTRAQATVHQEAFQMMISGIIRELKATLDEQLFRRLIELNFGNISDWGGVVFKPFADSDYAIWADVLAKLTQVGWLSPINEKEMDRVKEIIGWK
;
A
#
# COMPACT_ATOMS: atom_id res chain seq x y z
N MET A 1 20.70 -21.55 -39.94
CA MET A 1 21.18 -20.66 -38.87
C MET A 1 19.96 -20.01 -38.25
N ILE A 2 19.53 -20.49 -37.09
CA ILE A 2 18.47 -19.86 -36.29
C ILE A 2 19.12 -18.66 -35.62
N LYS A 3 18.72 -17.44 -36.00
CA LYS A 3 19.16 -16.24 -35.33
C LYS A 3 18.73 -16.37 -33.85
N GLN A 4 19.70 -16.44 -32.94
CA GLN A 4 19.43 -16.31 -31.52
C GLN A 4 18.59 -15.04 -31.32
N ARG A 5 17.42 -15.19 -30.70
CA ARG A 5 16.59 -14.05 -30.34
C ARG A 5 17.41 -13.18 -29.38
N THR A 6 17.74 -11.99 -29.80
CA THR A 6 18.37 -10.99 -28.95
C THR A 6 17.38 -10.65 -27.84
N PHE A 7 17.75 -10.87 -26.59
CA PHE A 7 16.97 -10.40 -25.45
C PHE A 7 16.89 -8.87 -25.55
N ILE A 8 15.68 -8.34 -25.53
CA ILE A 8 15.46 -6.90 -25.46
C ILE A 8 15.30 -6.56 -23.97
N PRO A 9 16.25 -5.83 -23.37
CA PRO A 9 16.14 -5.45 -21.97
C PRO A 9 14.85 -4.67 -21.74
N PHE A 10 14.21 -4.89 -20.58
CA PHE A 10 12.98 -4.19 -20.20
C PHE A 10 13.12 -2.66 -20.27
N SER A 11 14.32 -2.14 -19.96
CA SER A 11 14.67 -0.72 -20.09
C SER A 11 14.58 -0.16 -21.51
N SER A 12 14.53 -1.02 -22.55
CA SER A 12 14.41 -0.60 -23.95
C SER A 12 12.95 -0.39 -24.39
N PHE A 13 11.98 -0.78 -23.57
CA PHE A 13 10.58 -0.48 -23.81
C PHE A 13 10.27 0.88 -23.24
N SER A 14 10.05 1.87 -24.12
CA SER A 14 9.40 3.10 -23.68
C SER A 14 8.04 2.73 -23.08
N PRO A 15 7.71 3.17 -21.87
CA PRO A 15 6.38 2.95 -21.33
C PRO A 15 5.37 3.51 -22.33
N LEU A 16 4.30 2.75 -22.61
CA LEU A 16 3.19 3.27 -23.38
C LEU A 16 2.74 4.59 -22.73
N PRO A 17 2.60 5.67 -23.52
CA PRO A 17 2.17 6.95 -22.97
C PRO A 17 0.86 6.73 -22.21
N SER A 18 0.85 7.10 -20.94
CA SER A 18 -0.37 7.06 -20.14
C SER A 18 -1.43 7.91 -20.85
N PRO A 19 -2.65 7.42 -21.09
CA PRO A 19 -3.73 8.20 -21.67
C PRO A 19 -4.09 9.42 -20.81
N LEU A 20 -3.58 9.49 -19.59
CA LEU A 20 -3.72 10.60 -18.66
C LEU A 20 -2.35 11.23 -18.46
N SER A 21 -2.04 12.24 -19.27
CA SER A 21 -0.82 13.08 -19.15
C SER A 21 -0.64 13.76 -17.77
N LEU A 22 -1.63 13.64 -16.89
CA LEU A 22 -1.60 14.10 -15.51
C LEU A 22 -0.85 13.14 -14.56
N TYR A 23 -0.62 11.90 -14.99
CA TYR A 23 0.06 10.87 -14.20
C TYR A 23 1.38 10.57 -14.88
N GLN A 24 2.43 11.29 -14.49
CA GLN A 24 3.77 11.06 -15.00
C GLN A 24 4.19 9.60 -14.82
N ASP A 25 4.83 9.05 -15.84
CA ASP A 25 5.07 7.62 -16.06
C ASP A 25 6.01 6.97 -15.04
N GLU A 26 6.62 7.73 -14.17
CA GLU A 26 7.53 7.22 -13.13
C GLU A 26 6.88 7.33 -11.75
N ILE A 27 6.04 6.34 -11.42
CA ILE A 27 5.59 6.18 -10.03
C ILE A 27 6.77 5.60 -9.26
N ASP A 28 7.41 6.45 -8.50
CA ASP A 28 8.59 6.12 -7.71
C ASP A 28 8.24 5.37 -6.42
N LEU A 29 9.07 4.44 -5.98
CA LEU A 29 8.90 3.68 -4.73
C LEU A 29 8.64 4.53 -3.48
N PRO A 30 9.23 5.72 -3.29
CA PRO A 30 8.87 6.65 -2.23
C PRO A 30 7.39 7.02 -2.20
N ILE A 31 6.72 7.05 -3.35
CA ILE A 31 5.27 7.31 -3.42
C ILE A 31 4.49 6.13 -2.83
N TYR A 32 4.81 4.89 -3.22
CA TYR A 32 4.18 3.69 -2.64
C TYR A 32 4.40 3.58 -1.14
N TRP A 33 5.61 3.89 -0.68
CA TRP A 33 5.93 3.97 0.74
C TRP A 33 5.06 5.00 1.48
N ARG A 34 4.81 6.15 0.85
CA ARG A 34 3.90 7.18 1.39
C ARG A 34 2.47 6.67 1.42
N MET A 35 1.98 6.05 0.33
CA MET A 35 0.61 5.53 0.25
C MET A 35 0.30 4.59 1.41
N ILE A 36 1.17 3.60 1.69
CA ILE A 36 0.98 2.64 2.78
C ILE A 36 1.00 3.31 4.16
N ARG A 37 1.81 4.34 4.35
CA ARG A 37 1.98 4.98 5.66
C ARG A 37 0.98 6.07 5.95
N SER A 38 0.38 6.67 4.93
CA SER A 38 -0.51 7.81 5.09
C SER A 38 -1.98 7.50 4.80
N ASP A 39 -2.29 6.42 4.09
CA ASP A 39 -3.66 6.08 3.72
C ASP A 39 -4.14 4.83 4.43
N PRO A 40 -5.19 4.92 5.25
CA PRO A 40 -5.72 3.78 6.01
C PRO A 40 -6.22 2.65 5.11
N THR A 41 -6.88 2.97 4.00
CA THR A 41 -7.45 1.99 3.06
C THR A 41 -6.36 1.19 2.36
N VAL A 42 -5.30 1.89 1.88
CA VAL A 42 -4.14 1.24 1.27
C VAL A 42 -3.44 0.33 2.27
N LYS A 43 -3.20 0.84 3.49
CA LYS A 43 -2.55 0.06 4.55
C LYS A 43 -3.35 -1.17 4.90
N ALA A 44 -4.64 -1.01 5.17
CA ALA A 44 -5.52 -2.12 5.54
C ALA A 44 -5.57 -3.20 4.44
N GLY A 45 -5.64 -2.80 3.17
CA GLY A 45 -5.64 -3.72 2.05
C GLY A 45 -4.35 -4.54 1.93
N ILE A 46 -3.20 -3.91 1.98
CA ILE A 46 -1.90 -4.60 1.91
C ILE A 46 -1.70 -5.51 3.14
N GLU A 47 -2.03 -5.03 4.35
CA GLU A 47 -1.93 -5.84 5.57
C GLU A 47 -2.87 -7.04 5.54
N PHE A 48 -4.07 -6.89 5.00
CA PHE A 48 -5.01 -7.99 4.85
C PHE A 48 -4.44 -9.11 3.97
N ILE A 49 -3.87 -8.78 2.80
CA ILE A 49 -3.21 -9.74 1.92
C ILE A 49 -2.02 -10.38 2.64
N ARG A 50 -1.18 -9.57 3.28
CA ARG A 50 0.02 -10.03 3.99
C ARG A 50 -0.33 -11.02 5.10
N LEU A 51 -1.29 -10.69 5.95
CA LEU A 51 -1.73 -11.56 7.04
C LEU A 51 -2.42 -12.82 6.54
N SER A 52 -3.16 -12.74 5.41
CA SER A 52 -3.75 -13.91 4.75
C SER A 52 -2.70 -14.93 4.32
N ILE A 53 -1.53 -14.48 3.90
CA ILE A 53 -0.41 -15.34 3.52
C ILE A 53 0.31 -15.88 4.76
N LEU A 54 0.67 -14.99 5.69
CA LEU A 54 1.43 -15.34 6.89
C LEU A 54 0.72 -16.33 7.80
N SER A 55 -0.60 -16.19 7.97
CA SER A 55 -1.40 -17.13 8.77
C SER A 55 -1.40 -18.57 8.25
N ARG A 56 -0.95 -18.78 7.02
CA ARG A 56 -0.88 -20.08 6.36
C ARG A 56 0.50 -20.72 6.41
N LEU A 57 1.52 -19.97 6.78
CA LEU A 57 2.89 -20.48 6.87
C LEU A 57 2.99 -21.55 7.94
N ILE A 58 3.35 -22.77 7.55
CA ILE A 58 3.60 -23.91 8.47
C ILE A 58 5.09 -24.00 8.78
N GLY A 59 5.95 -23.98 7.77
CA GLY A 59 7.38 -24.18 7.90
C GLY A 59 7.94 -24.98 6.74
N TYR A 60 9.12 -25.56 6.93
CA TYR A 60 9.75 -26.42 5.94
C TYR A 60 9.38 -27.87 6.17
N GLN A 61 9.15 -28.63 5.09
CA GLN A 61 8.90 -30.08 5.10
C GLN A 61 9.63 -30.78 3.94
N ASN A 62 10.09 -31.98 4.19
CA ASN A 62 10.61 -32.89 3.16
C ASN A 62 10.20 -34.34 3.48
N PRO A 63 9.04 -34.79 3.01
CA PRO A 63 8.56 -36.15 3.25
C PRO A 63 9.47 -37.24 2.65
N SER A 64 10.18 -36.93 1.55
CA SER A 64 11.08 -37.88 0.89
C SER A 64 12.37 -38.12 1.65
N TYR A 65 12.87 -37.11 2.37
CA TYR A 65 14.14 -37.16 3.09
C TYR A 65 14.00 -36.56 4.50
N PRO A 66 13.49 -37.33 5.47
CA PRO A 66 13.28 -36.87 6.86
C PRO A 66 14.53 -36.32 7.55
N ASP A 67 15.70 -36.79 7.19
CA ASP A 67 16.97 -36.31 7.78
C ASP A 67 17.35 -34.92 7.25
N LEU A 68 17.02 -34.62 6.00
CA LEU A 68 17.13 -33.26 5.49
C LEU A 68 16.13 -32.30 6.15
N GLU A 69 14.91 -32.76 6.39
CA GLU A 69 13.91 -31.99 7.13
C GLU A 69 14.40 -31.65 8.55
N LYS A 70 14.95 -32.63 9.27
CA LYS A 70 15.55 -32.38 10.60
C LYS A 70 16.69 -31.36 10.52
N PHE A 71 17.57 -31.49 9.52
CA PHE A 71 18.69 -30.57 9.36
C PHE A 71 18.21 -29.14 9.04
N VAL A 72 17.27 -28.96 8.14
CA VAL A 72 16.75 -27.63 7.80
C VAL A 72 16.02 -27.00 8.99
N ASN A 73 15.22 -27.79 9.72
CA ASN A 73 14.56 -27.31 10.94
C ASN A 73 15.59 -26.97 12.05
N PHE A 74 16.68 -27.70 12.17
CA PHE A 74 17.82 -27.34 13.02
C PHE A 74 18.42 -25.99 12.57
N ALA A 75 18.66 -25.81 11.27
CA ALA A 75 19.21 -24.55 10.75
C ALA A 75 18.27 -23.35 11.01
N LEU A 76 16.96 -23.54 10.89
CA LEU A 76 15.95 -22.52 11.22
C LEU A 76 15.93 -22.18 12.71
N GLN A 77 16.10 -23.20 13.58
CA GLN A 77 16.12 -22.99 15.03
C GLN A 77 17.33 -22.15 15.49
N TYR A 78 18.50 -22.33 14.84
CA TYR A 78 19.72 -21.59 15.17
C TYR A 78 19.88 -20.28 14.41
N MET A 79 18.94 -19.94 13.52
CA MET A 79 18.92 -18.67 12.81
C MET A 79 18.53 -17.51 13.75
N GLU A 80 19.15 -16.37 13.60
CA GLU A 80 18.72 -15.14 14.24
C GLU A 80 17.41 -14.62 13.58
N GLY A 81 16.33 -14.53 14.35
CA GLY A 81 14.98 -14.28 13.87
C GLY A 81 14.25 -15.57 13.48
N SER A 82 13.15 -15.49 12.81
CA SER A 82 12.33 -16.62 12.41
C SER A 82 12.05 -16.64 10.90
N LEU A 83 11.67 -17.80 10.37
CA LEU A 83 11.19 -17.90 8.99
C LEU A 83 9.96 -17.01 8.76
N TRP A 84 9.13 -16.85 9.78
CA TRP A 84 7.96 -15.99 9.75
C TRP A 84 8.34 -14.51 9.51
N ASP A 85 9.38 -14.02 10.23
CA ASP A 85 9.90 -12.65 10.05
C ASP A 85 10.46 -12.45 8.64
N VAL A 86 11.20 -13.44 8.14
CA VAL A 86 11.75 -13.39 6.76
C VAL A 86 10.64 -13.31 5.72
N VAL A 87 9.61 -14.15 5.85
CA VAL A 87 8.46 -14.15 4.95
C VAL A 87 7.69 -12.85 5.07
N GLN A 88 7.47 -12.35 6.29
CA GLN A 88 6.83 -11.07 6.54
C GLN A 88 7.52 -9.92 5.80
N ASP A 89 8.84 -9.87 5.88
CA ASP A 89 9.63 -8.82 5.26
C ASP A 89 9.69 -8.98 3.73
N LEU A 90 9.78 -10.22 3.21
CA LEU A 90 9.71 -10.50 1.77
C LEU A 90 8.38 -10.07 1.16
N LEU A 91 7.28 -10.12 1.91
CA LEU A 91 5.97 -9.63 1.45
C LEU A 91 5.96 -8.10 1.19
N SER A 92 7.06 -7.39 1.46
CA SER A 92 7.24 -6.02 0.94
C SER A 92 7.20 -5.96 -0.59
N ALA A 93 7.48 -7.06 -1.29
CA ALA A 93 7.33 -7.16 -2.73
C ALA A 93 5.91 -6.85 -3.22
N LEU A 94 4.88 -7.07 -2.42
CA LEU A 94 3.50 -6.76 -2.77
C LEU A 94 3.29 -5.27 -3.09
N TRP A 95 3.93 -4.40 -2.31
CA TRP A 95 3.82 -2.96 -2.53
C TRP A 95 4.99 -2.36 -3.33
N ALA A 96 6.18 -2.95 -3.25
CA ALA A 96 7.34 -2.45 -3.96
C ALA A 96 7.46 -3.03 -5.38
N GLY A 97 6.85 -4.20 -5.64
CA GLY A 97 7.03 -4.99 -6.84
C GLY A 97 8.13 -6.05 -6.67
N PHE A 98 9.12 -5.82 -5.80
CA PHE A 98 10.22 -6.74 -5.54
C PHE A 98 10.62 -6.72 -4.07
N ALA A 99 11.30 -7.77 -3.64
CA ALA A 99 12.00 -7.84 -2.36
C ALA A 99 13.35 -8.54 -2.52
N ILE A 100 14.36 -8.05 -1.81
CA ILE A 100 15.70 -8.63 -1.80
C ILE A 100 16.09 -8.93 -0.36
N GLY A 101 16.46 -10.18 -0.10
CA GLY A 101 17.02 -10.62 1.16
C GLY A 101 18.50 -10.96 1.03
N GLU A 102 19.30 -10.58 2.03
CA GLU A 102 20.70 -10.99 2.17
C GLU A 102 20.80 -12.13 3.15
N ILE A 103 21.46 -13.22 2.75
CA ILE A 103 21.72 -14.40 3.57
C ILE A 103 23.13 -14.32 4.14
N THR A 104 23.26 -14.44 5.45
CA THR A 104 24.54 -14.64 6.13
C THR A 104 24.57 -16.04 6.74
N TYR A 105 25.73 -16.71 6.61
CA TYR A 105 25.94 -18.07 7.08
C TYR A 105 26.86 -18.11 8.30
N LYS A 106 26.75 -19.17 9.08
CA LYS A 106 27.69 -19.56 10.15
C LYS A 106 27.90 -21.08 10.13
N SER A 107 28.96 -21.56 10.79
CA SER A 107 29.18 -22.99 10.97
C SER A 107 28.80 -23.43 12.38
N ILE A 108 28.02 -24.50 12.47
CA ILE A 108 27.65 -25.20 13.73
C ILE A 108 27.84 -26.68 13.48
N GLU A 109 28.57 -27.37 14.36
CA GLU A 109 28.81 -28.81 14.27
C GLU A 109 29.32 -29.30 12.91
N ASN A 110 30.26 -28.54 12.33
CA ASN A 110 30.81 -28.76 11.00
C ASN A 110 29.79 -28.70 9.85
N ARG A 111 28.63 -28.07 10.07
CA ARG A 111 27.58 -27.81 9.09
C ARG A 111 27.41 -26.32 8.86
N ILE A 112 27.11 -25.93 7.62
CA ILE A 112 26.79 -24.54 7.24
C ILE A 112 25.31 -24.33 7.53
N VAL A 113 24.99 -23.35 8.37
CA VAL A 113 23.61 -22.97 8.69
C VAL A 113 23.42 -21.46 8.48
N TRP A 114 22.18 -21.02 8.39
CA TRP A 114 21.90 -19.58 8.36
C TRP A 114 22.29 -18.94 9.69
N LYS A 115 23.06 -17.86 9.63
CA LYS A 115 23.24 -16.97 10.77
C LYS A 115 22.04 -16.02 10.86
N ARG A 116 21.73 -15.35 9.75
CA ARG A 116 20.65 -14.38 9.63
C ARG A 116 20.24 -14.22 8.17
N ILE A 117 18.95 -13.93 7.96
CA ILE A 117 18.42 -13.49 6.68
C ILE A 117 17.84 -12.10 6.92
N ARG A 118 18.33 -11.10 6.20
CA ARG A 118 17.88 -9.72 6.31
C ARG A 118 17.26 -9.28 5.00
N VAL A 119 15.99 -8.99 5.00
CA VAL A 119 15.34 -8.35 3.84
C VAL A 119 15.65 -6.86 3.86
N LEU A 120 16.05 -6.35 2.72
CA LEU A 120 16.50 -4.97 2.54
C LEU A 120 15.30 -4.07 2.25
N ASN A 121 15.38 -2.82 2.69
CA ASN A 121 14.36 -1.85 2.34
C ASN A 121 14.38 -1.61 0.81
N PRO A 122 13.30 -1.88 0.07
CA PRO A 122 13.27 -1.73 -1.38
C PRO A 122 13.67 -0.32 -1.87
N VAL A 123 13.37 0.72 -1.10
CA VAL A 123 13.73 2.11 -1.42
C VAL A 123 15.25 2.32 -1.49
N THR A 124 16.04 1.49 -0.80
CA THR A 124 17.51 1.58 -0.83
C THR A 124 18.14 0.84 -2.02
N ILE A 125 17.35 0.09 -2.77
CA ILE A 125 17.77 -0.66 -3.96
C ILE A 125 17.33 0.07 -5.24
N TYR A 126 16.10 0.54 -5.27
CA TYR A 126 15.51 1.23 -6.42
C TYR A 126 16.09 2.65 -6.60
N PRO A 127 16.26 3.18 -7.85
CA PRO A 127 15.91 2.53 -9.11
C PRO A 127 17.06 1.72 -9.75
N ASN A 128 18.28 1.87 -9.34
CA ASN A 128 19.44 1.38 -10.07
C ASN A 128 20.26 0.32 -9.31
N GLY A 129 19.67 -0.33 -8.32
CA GLY A 129 20.36 -1.33 -7.50
C GLY A 129 20.36 -2.74 -8.08
N ILE A 130 19.59 -3.03 -9.14
CA ILE A 130 19.61 -4.31 -9.85
C ILE A 130 20.17 -4.07 -11.24
N GLU A 131 21.34 -4.63 -11.53
CA GLU A 131 21.96 -4.57 -12.85
C GLU A 131 21.78 -5.92 -13.56
N MET A 132 21.39 -5.86 -14.84
CA MET A 132 21.21 -7.03 -15.69
C MET A 132 22.32 -7.09 -16.74
N ASN A 133 22.64 -8.32 -17.17
CA ASN A 133 23.52 -8.55 -18.31
C ASN A 133 22.73 -8.54 -19.63
N ASP A 134 23.44 -8.62 -20.75
CA ASP A 134 22.84 -8.64 -22.10
C ASP A 134 21.93 -9.86 -22.35
N LYS A 135 22.00 -10.87 -21.51
CA LYS A 135 21.14 -12.07 -21.56
C LYS A 135 19.86 -11.94 -20.73
N GLY A 136 19.71 -10.83 -20.00
CA GLY A 136 18.57 -10.62 -19.11
C GLY A 136 18.71 -11.33 -17.76
N GLU A 137 19.91 -11.74 -17.37
CA GLU A 137 20.18 -12.29 -16.04
C GLU A 137 20.67 -11.20 -15.11
N ILE A 138 20.31 -11.29 -13.83
CA ILE A 138 20.80 -10.33 -12.82
C ILE A 138 22.30 -10.53 -12.65
N LYS A 139 23.04 -9.48 -12.90
CA LYS A 139 24.52 -9.45 -12.81
C LYS A 139 24.98 -9.02 -11.43
N ARG A 140 24.32 -8.03 -10.86
CA ARG A 140 24.75 -7.40 -9.61
C ARG A 140 23.55 -6.81 -8.87
N VAL A 141 23.61 -6.88 -7.52
CA VAL A 141 22.67 -6.21 -6.63
C VAL A 141 23.44 -5.23 -5.76
N VAL A 142 23.01 -3.97 -5.72
CA VAL A 142 23.64 -2.90 -4.97
C VAL A 142 22.60 -2.21 -4.08
N GLN A 143 22.91 -2.12 -2.80
CA GLN A 143 22.16 -1.32 -1.84
C GLN A 143 22.82 0.05 -1.69
N ARG A 144 22.01 1.13 -1.71
CA ARG A 144 22.47 2.50 -1.49
C ARG A 144 21.95 3.04 -0.17
N ILE A 145 22.90 3.42 0.71
CA ILE A 145 22.57 4.03 2.01
C ILE A 145 23.32 5.36 2.09
N GLY A 146 22.59 6.46 1.87
CA GLY A 146 23.23 7.77 1.74
C GLY A 146 24.14 7.84 0.51
N GLN A 147 25.43 8.01 0.72
CA GLN A 147 26.45 8.01 -0.35
C GLN A 147 27.19 6.68 -0.50
N GLU A 148 26.91 5.72 0.36
CA GLU A 148 27.57 4.42 0.33
C GLU A 148 26.82 3.46 -0.59
N GLU A 149 27.57 2.74 -1.43
CA GLU A 149 27.09 1.64 -2.25
C GLU A 149 27.65 0.33 -1.70
N ILE A 150 26.74 -0.59 -1.36
CA ILE A 150 27.07 -1.91 -0.83
C ILE A 150 26.64 -2.95 -1.85
N GLU A 151 27.61 -3.62 -2.47
CA GLU A 151 27.33 -4.74 -3.36
C GLU A 151 27.02 -6.00 -2.58
N ILE A 152 25.92 -6.68 -2.94
CA ILE A 152 25.49 -7.93 -2.30
C ILE A 152 25.76 -9.07 -3.26
N PRO A 153 26.58 -10.06 -2.84
CA PRO A 153 26.87 -11.22 -3.67
C PRO A 153 25.61 -11.99 -4.05
N LEU A 154 25.40 -12.31 -5.32
CA LEU A 154 24.19 -12.98 -5.82
C LEU A 154 23.94 -14.33 -5.17
N ASN A 155 24.99 -15.08 -4.82
CA ASN A 155 24.89 -16.34 -4.10
C ASN A 155 24.39 -16.20 -2.65
N ARG A 156 24.30 -14.97 -2.15
CA ARG A 156 23.72 -14.62 -0.84
C ARG A 156 22.42 -13.84 -0.95
N CYS A 157 21.92 -13.60 -2.18
CA CYS A 157 20.65 -12.90 -2.38
C CYS A 157 19.49 -13.87 -2.46
N ILE A 158 18.38 -13.51 -1.82
CA ILE A 158 17.05 -13.96 -2.17
C ILE A 158 16.42 -12.83 -2.95
N ILE A 159 16.00 -13.06 -4.19
CA ILE A 159 15.40 -12.05 -5.04
C ILE A 159 14.01 -12.55 -5.43
N TRP A 160 13.00 -11.85 -4.98
CA TRP A 160 11.62 -12.08 -5.36
C TRP A 160 11.08 -10.89 -6.14
N SER A 161 10.86 -11.10 -7.45
CA SER A 161 10.22 -10.14 -8.34
C SER A 161 8.75 -10.52 -8.47
N PHE A 162 7.90 -9.83 -7.71
CA PHE A 162 6.47 -10.15 -7.60
C PHE A 162 5.75 -9.88 -8.92
N SER A 163 4.98 -10.87 -9.40
CA SER A 163 4.20 -10.77 -10.65
C SER A 163 5.03 -10.25 -11.82
N ALA A 164 6.29 -10.68 -11.91
CA ALA A 164 7.22 -10.22 -12.92
C ALA A 164 6.78 -10.63 -14.33
N GLU A 165 6.77 -9.68 -15.23
CA GLU A 165 6.50 -9.89 -16.65
C GLU A 165 7.77 -9.69 -17.45
N PHE A 166 7.95 -10.51 -18.49
CA PHE A 166 9.06 -10.37 -19.47
C PHE A 166 10.47 -10.29 -18.83
N GLY A 167 10.67 -10.92 -17.67
CA GLY A 167 11.96 -10.90 -16.98
C GLY A 167 12.28 -9.59 -16.29
N ASN A 168 11.29 -8.75 -16.02
CA ASN A 168 11.45 -7.51 -15.27
C ASN A 168 11.87 -7.81 -13.82
N PRO A 169 13.08 -7.44 -13.38
CA PRO A 169 13.54 -7.73 -12.03
C PRO A 169 12.82 -6.91 -10.95
N TRP A 170 12.18 -5.81 -11.34
CA TRP A 170 11.45 -4.91 -10.44
C TRP A 170 10.02 -5.39 -10.16
N GLY A 171 9.55 -6.42 -10.86
CA GLY A 171 8.20 -6.94 -10.73
C GLY A 171 7.10 -5.90 -10.95
N ASN A 172 5.90 -6.21 -10.46
CA ASN A 172 4.72 -5.35 -10.59
C ASN A 172 4.09 -5.11 -9.22
N SER A 173 4.12 -3.87 -8.75
CA SER A 173 3.50 -3.48 -7.48
C SER A 173 1.97 -3.56 -7.56
N LEU A 174 1.32 -4.11 -6.52
CA LEU A 174 -0.14 -4.03 -6.35
C LEU A 174 -0.63 -2.59 -6.19
N LEU A 175 0.25 -1.66 -5.80
CA LEU A 175 -0.11 -0.25 -5.62
C LEU A 175 -0.13 0.55 -6.92
N ARG A 176 0.45 0.02 -8.02
CA ARG A 176 0.47 0.75 -9.29
C ARG A 176 -0.94 1.14 -9.76
N PRO A 177 -1.90 0.21 -9.89
CA PRO A 177 -3.27 0.58 -10.26
C PRO A 177 -4.02 1.35 -9.16
N ALA A 178 -3.61 1.25 -7.90
CA ALA A 178 -4.21 1.98 -6.79
C ALA A 178 -3.74 3.45 -6.69
N TYR A 179 -2.70 3.84 -7.42
CA TYR A 179 -2.13 5.18 -7.34
C TYR A 179 -3.11 6.28 -7.79
N ALA A 180 -3.77 6.09 -8.93
CA ALA A 180 -4.69 7.09 -9.47
C ALA A 180 -5.87 7.38 -8.52
N PRO A 181 -6.62 6.39 -8.03
CA PRO A 181 -7.68 6.63 -7.06
C PRO A 181 -7.16 7.20 -5.74
N TRP A 182 -5.97 6.79 -5.28
CA TRP A 182 -5.35 7.37 -4.09
C TRP A 182 -5.06 8.87 -4.28
N LEU A 183 -4.48 9.27 -5.40
CA LEU A 183 -4.19 10.68 -5.69
C LEU A 183 -5.46 11.51 -5.74
N MET A 184 -6.53 11.00 -6.39
CA MET A 184 -7.84 11.66 -6.41
C MET A 184 -8.44 11.78 -5.02
N LYS A 185 -8.33 10.76 -4.17
CA LYS A 185 -8.77 10.80 -2.77
C LYS A 185 -8.05 11.93 -2.00
N GLN A 186 -6.71 12.04 -2.14
CA GLN A 186 -5.95 13.11 -1.49
C GLN A 186 -6.42 14.50 -1.92
N LEU A 187 -6.72 14.67 -3.20
CA LEU A 187 -7.27 15.93 -3.72
C LEU A 187 -8.65 16.22 -3.13
N LEU A 188 -9.54 15.23 -3.12
CA LEU A 188 -10.91 15.37 -2.58
C LEU A 188 -10.88 15.74 -1.08
N ILE A 189 -10.04 15.12 -0.28
CA ILE A 189 -9.87 15.45 1.15
C ILE A 189 -9.42 16.90 1.32
N ARG A 190 -8.47 17.35 0.50
CA ARG A 190 -8.00 18.75 0.54
C ARG A 190 -9.11 19.74 0.18
N LEU A 191 -9.87 19.44 -0.88
CA LEU A 191 -11.00 20.27 -1.29
C LEU A 191 -12.11 20.29 -0.24
N TRP A 192 -12.38 19.15 0.41
CA TRP A 192 -13.35 19.05 1.49
C TRP A 192 -12.95 19.91 2.68
N ASN A 193 -11.69 19.84 3.12
CA ASN A 193 -11.20 20.68 4.21
C ASN A 193 -11.34 22.17 3.87
N THR A 194 -10.96 22.58 2.66
CA THR A 194 -11.16 23.98 2.19
C THR A 194 -12.65 24.38 2.18
N HIS A 195 -13.53 23.46 1.80
CA HIS A 195 -14.98 23.70 1.83
C HIS A 195 -15.47 23.88 3.27
N LEU A 196 -15.04 23.02 4.20
CA LEU A 196 -15.40 23.14 5.63
C LEU A 196 -14.89 24.44 6.26
N GLU A 197 -13.66 24.85 5.94
CA GLU A 197 -13.10 26.14 6.38
C GLU A 197 -13.97 27.32 5.90
N ARG A 198 -14.39 27.30 4.62
CA ARG A 198 -15.26 28.33 4.06
C ARG A 198 -16.69 28.32 4.62
N GLN A 199 -17.19 27.14 4.99
CA GLN A 199 -18.49 27.05 5.68
C GLN A 199 -18.40 27.53 7.12
N ALA A 200 -17.30 27.26 7.80
CA ALA A 200 -17.08 27.71 9.18
C ALA A 200 -16.88 29.23 9.27
N THR A 201 -16.31 29.83 8.21
CA THR A 201 -16.07 31.28 8.13
C THR A 201 -16.98 31.87 7.05
N PRO A 202 -18.15 32.43 7.39
CA PRO A 202 -19.06 33.01 6.41
C PRO A 202 -18.36 34.09 5.58
N LEU A 203 -18.65 34.15 4.29
CA LEU A 203 -18.16 35.20 3.42
C LEU A 203 -18.85 36.50 3.77
N ALA A 204 -18.10 37.48 4.27
CA ALA A 204 -18.61 38.79 4.53
C ALA A 204 -18.60 39.61 3.21
N LEU A 205 -19.78 39.93 2.70
CA LEU A 205 -19.97 40.85 1.57
C LEU A 205 -20.24 42.23 2.10
N ILE A 206 -19.41 43.19 1.70
CA ILE A 206 -19.63 44.60 2.03
C ILE A 206 -20.07 45.36 0.80
N THR A 207 -21.25 45.95 0.84
CA THR A 207 -21.70 46.91 -0.17
C THR A 207 -21.34 48.31 0.33
N LEU A 208 -20.48 48.97 -0.42
CA LEU A 208 -20.02 50.31 -0.09
C LEU A 208 -20.93 51.36 -0.80
N PRO A 209 -21.35 52.44 -0.14
CA PRO A 209 -21.95 53.57 -0.81
C PRO A 209 -20.90 54.23 -1.71
N GLN A 210 -21.33 54.95 -2.75
CA GLN A 210 -20.45 55.76 -3.60
C GLN A 210 -19.93 56.99 -2.83
N ALA A 211 -19.03 56.78 -1.90
CA ALA A 211 -18.46 57.87 -1.11
C ALA A 211 -16.94 57.89 -1.26
N GLU A 212 -16.41 58.98 -1.76
CA GLU A 212 -14.97 59.23 -1.85
C GLU A 212 -14.39 59.83 -0.57
N THR A 213 -15.21 60.13 0.44
CA THR A 213 -14.79 60.75 1.69
C THR A 213 -14.06 59.77 2.58
N PRO A 214 -12.92 60.17 3.16
CA PRO A 214 -12.24 59.38 4.18
C PRO A 214 -13.15 59.11 5.39
N VAL A 215 -12.99 57.92 6.00
CA VAL A 215 -13.72 57.52 7.18
C VAL A 215 -12.75 57.10 8.27
N TRP A 216 -13.19 57.24 9.51
CA TRP A 216 -12.40 56.82 10.68
C TRP A 216 -12.26 55.28 10.70
N CYS A 217 -11.03 54.81 10.63
CA CYS A 217 -10.74 53.38 10.82
C CYS A 217 -10.58 53.08 12.32
N PRO A 218 -11.45 52.25 12.91
CA PRO A 218 -11.38 51.95 14.35
C PRO A 218 -10.19 51.05 14.71
N ILE A 219 -9.58 50.41 13.73
CA ILE A 219 -8.43 49.53 13.89
C ILE A 219 -7.14 50.35 13.97
N HIS A 220 -6.93 51.24 13.04
CA HIS A 220 -5.73 52.07 12.94
C HIS A 220 -5.85 53.43 13.66
N GLN A 221 -7.04 53.76 14.18
CA GLN A 221 -7.34 55.00 14.89
C GLN A 221 -6.95 56.28 14.09
N ARG A 222 -7.22 56.25 12.77
CA ARG A 222 -6.98 57.36 11.84
C ARG A 222 -8.01 57.41 10.73
N GLU A 223 -8.07 58.53 9.99
CA GLU A 223 -8.86 58.61 8.79
C GLU A 223 -8.18 57.86 7.64
N GLU A 224 -8.92 57.02 6.97
CA GLU A 224 -8.48 56.23 5.81
C GLU A 224 -9.52 56.27 4.71
N ARG A 225 -9.09 55.88 3.50
CA ARG A 225 -10.04 55.72 2.38
C ARG A 225 -11.05 54.63 2.76
N TYR A 226 -12.30 54.88 2.38
CA TYR A 226 -13.42 54.03 2.80
C TYR A 226 -13.17 52.52 2.53
N ILE A 227 -12.66 52.21 1.33
CA ILE A 227 -12.30 50.83 0.94
C ILE A 227 -11.21 50.24 1.85
N GLU A 228 -10.18 51.03 2.19
CA GLU A 228 -9.06 50.55 3.03
C GLU A 228 -9.54 50.33 4.47
N ALA A 229 -10.33 51.25 5.03
CA ALA A 229 -10.91 51.06 6.35
C ALA A 229 -11.79 49.81 6.43
N MET A 230 -12.61 49.54 5.42
CA MET A 230 -13.46 48.34 5.35
C MET A 230 -12.64 47.06 5.19
N LYS A 231 -11.54 47.09 4.42
CA LYS A 231 -10.62 45.94 4.30
C LYS A 231 -10.01 45.60 5.64
N HIS A 232 -9.51 46.59 6.40
CA HIS A 232 -8.93 46.36 7.72
C HIS A 232 -9.96 45.80 8.73
N ILE A 233 -11.21 46.30 8.63
CA ILE A 233 -12.32 45.79 9.44
C ILE A 233 -12.59 44.29 9.11
N LEU A 234 -12.61 43.95 7.83
CA LEU A 234 -12.81 42.54 7.41
C LEU A 234 -11.68 41.64 7.87
N GLU A 235 -10.43 42.08 7.78
CA GLU A 235 -9.26 41.32 8.21
C GLU A 235 -9.26 41.07 9.73
N ASP A 236 -9.81 41.99 10.53
CA ASP A 236 -9.88 41.84 11.99
C ASP A 236 -11.21 41.21 12.49
N LEU A 237 -12.16 40.99 11.60
CA LEU A 237 -13.47 40.44 11.94
C LEU A 237 -13.42 39.08 12.66
N PRO A 238 -12.51 38.14 12.30
CA PRO A 238 -12.35 36.87 13.02
C PRO A 238 -11.95 37.02 14.49
N ASN A 239 -11.35 38.18 14.86
CA ASN A 239 -10.85 38.45 16.20
C ASN A 239 -11.87 39.20 17.07
N ARG A 240 -13.04 39.58 16.54
CA ARG A 240 -14.05 40.41 17.19
C ARG A 240 -15.43 39.81 17.17
N ASN A 241 -16.12 39.85 18.28
CA ASN A 241 -17.49 39.34 18.40
C ASN A 241 -18.56 40.33 17.93
N SER A 242 -18.23 41.61 17.78
CA SER A 242 -19.14 42.65 17.30
C SER A 242 -18.38 43.85 16.76
N LEU A 243 -18.94 44.50 15.78
CA LEU A 243 -18.42 45.75 15.23
C LEU A 243 -19.56 46.74 15.05
N ILE A 244 -19.39 47.93 15.59
CA ILE A 244 -20.29 49.07 15.37
C ILE A 244 -19.53 50.12 14.55
N TYR A 245 -20.04 50.47 13.40
CA TYR A 245 -19.45 51.53 12.60
C TYR A 245 -20.54 52.43 11.97
N SER A 246 -20.19 53.66 11.73
CA SER A 246 -21.06 54.64 11.06
C SER A 246 -20.57 54.92 9.64
N GLY A 247 -21.39 54.80 8.61
CA GLY A 247 -20.89 55.08 7.29
C GLY A 247 -21.73 54.53 6.14
N GLY A 248 -22.86 53.88 6.42
CA GLY A 248 -23.82 53.45 5.38
C GLY A 248 -23.39 52.24 4.55
N ALA A 249 -22.35 51.48 4.95
CA ALA A 249 -22.06 50.21 4.32
C ALA A 249 -23.00 49.12 4.85
N GLU A 250 -23.39 48.20 4.00
CA GLU A 250 -24.18 47.04 4.36
C GLU A 250 -23.25 45.82 4.37
N ILE A 251 -23.17 45.14 5.53
CA ILE A 251 -22.40 43.89 5.67
C ILE A 251 -23.39 42.74 5.65
N ARG A 252 -23.24 41.86 4.68
CA ARG A 252 -23.99 40.61 4.60
C ARG A 252 -23.05 39.45 4.76
N PHE A 253 -23.48 38.45 5.53
CA PHE A 253 -22.75 37.20 5.68
C PHE A 253 -23.44 36.15 4.82
N GLU A 254 -22.78 35.74 3.76
CA GLU A 254 -23.25 34.62 2.95
C GLU A 254 -22.61 33.33 3.44
N LYS A 255 -23.46 32.35 3.79
CA LYS A 255 -23.03 30.99 4.02
C LYS A 255 -23.03 30.24 2.71
N LEU A 256 -21.91 29.58 2.40
CA LEU A 256 -21.86 28.64 1.31
C LEU A 256 -22.70 27.42 1.72
N GLU A 257 -23.90 27.27 1.19
CA GLU A 257 -24.70 26.10 1.33
C GLU A 257 -24.15 25.03 0.38
N GLY A 258 -23.45 24.04 0.94
CA GLY A 258 -22.96 22.90 0.20
C GLY A 258 -23.16 21.62 1.01
N LYS A 259 -23.64 20.54 0.36
CA LYS A 259 -23.79 19.26 1.00
C LYS A 259 -22.43 18.57 1.06
N GLY A 260 -21.81 18.50 2.24
CA GLY A 260 -20.57 17.77 2.49
C GLY A 260 -20.62 16.28 2.10
N GLU A 261 -21.84 15.73 2.04
CA GLU A 261 -22.14 14.36 1.58
C GLU A 261 -21.57 14.02 0.19
N MET A 262 -21.43 15.00 -0.70
CA MET A 262 -20.83 14.79 -2.03
C MET A 262 -19.35 14.42 -1.93
N PHE A 263 -18.60 15.07 -1.04
CA PHE A 263 -17.19 14.78 -0.82
C PHE A 263 -17.01 13.40 -0.18
N GLU A 264 -17.83 13.09 0.82
CA GLU A 264 -17.81 11.78 1.48
C GLU A 264 -18.10 10.65 0.49
N SER A 265 -19.15 10.78 -0.33
CA SER A 265 -19.49 9.81 -1.37
C SER A 265 -18.36 9.64 -2.39
N ALA A 266 -17.73 10.74 -2.84
CA ALA A 266 -16.62 10.71 -3.77
C ALA A 266 -15.37 10.03 -3.14
N ILE A 267 -15.07 10.30 -1.87
CA ILE A 267 -13.95 9.68 -1.14
C ILE A 267 -14.21 8.17 -0.99
N ARG A 268 -15.40 7.76 -0.57
CA ARG A 268 -15.79 6.34 -0.49
C ARG A 268 -15.67 5.62 -1.84
N TYR A 269 -16.02 6.30 -2.93
CA TYR A 269 -15.81 5.75 -4.26
C TYR A 269 -14.33 5.50 -4.54
N GLN A 270 -13.42 6.44 -4.23
CA GLN A 270 -11.99 6.24 -4.41
C GLN A 270 -11.46 5.12 -3.51
N ASP A 271 -11.93 5.00 -2.27
CA ASP A 271 -11.58 3.89 -1.39
C ASP A 271 -11.98 2.54 -2.00
N SER A 272 -13.17 2.45 -2.58
CA SER A 272 -13.60 1.23 -3.27
C SER A 272 -12.74 0.90 -4.50
N GLN A 273 -12.26 1.90 -5.24
CA GLN A 273 -11.33 1.70 -6.36
C GLN A 273 -9.95 1.24 -5.90
N ILE A 274 -9.44 1.78 -4.78
CA ILE A 274 -8.19 1.31 -4.16
C ILE A 274 -8.30 -0.17 -3.79
N LEU A 275 -9.38 -0.58 -3.14
CA LEU A 275 -9.57 -1.97 -2.74
C LEU A 275 -9.74 -2.92 -3.94
N ARG A 276 -10.44 -2.48 -5.00
CA ARG A 276 -10.52 -3.22 -6.26
C ARG A 276 -9.15 -3.40 -6.91
N ALA A 277 -8.33 -2.36 -6.91
CA ALA A 277 -6.95 -2.43 -7.41
C ALA A 277 -6.10 -3.45 -6.64
N LEU A 278 -6.36 -3.61 -5.34
CA LEU A 278 -5.73 -4.61 -4.47
C LEU A 278 -6.40 -5.99 -4.56
N LEU A 279 -7.39 -6.16 -5.45
CA LEU A 279 -8.17 -7.39 -5.62
C LEU A 279 -8.89 -7.86 -4.33
N ILE A 280 -9.17 -6.91 -3.43
CA ILE A 280 -9.95 -7.18 -2.23
C ILE A 280 -11.43 -7.13 -2.60
N PRO A 281 -12.21 -8.14 -2.22
CA PRO A 281 -13.64 -8.18 -2.49
C PRO A 281 -14.35 -6.95 -1.91
N THR A 282 -14.93 -6.13 -2.79
CA THR A 282 -15.62 -4.89 -2.39
C THR A 282 -16.91 -5.15 -1.59
N LEU A 283 -17.50 -6.33 -1.71
CA LEU A 283 -18.64 -6.75 -0.88
C LEU A 283 -18.32 -6.83 0.61
N LEU A 284 -17.04 -6.93 0.97
CA LEU A 284 -16.60 -6.86 2.37
C LEU A 284 -16.48 -5.41 2.86
N VAL A 285 -16.59 -4.43 1.97
CA VAL A 285 -16.28 -3.01 2.26
C VAL A 285 -17.34 -2.05 1.71
N SER A 286 -18.17 -2.47 0.71
CA SER A 286 -19.17 -1.59 0.10
C SER A 286 -20.58 -1.87 0.60
N GLU A 287 -21.27 -0.80 0.92
CA GLU A 287 -22.68 -0.69 1.30
C GLU A 287 -23.64 -1.00 0.10
N GLY A 288 -23.46 -2.13 -0.57
CA GLY A 288 -24.32 -2.48 -1.69
C GLY A 288 -25.56 -3.27 -1.23
N GLU A 289 -26.75 -2.70 -1.40
CA GLU A 289 -28.05 -3.27 -1.02
C GLU A 289 -28.41 -4.63 -1.65
N TYR A 290 -27.55 -5.20 -2.53
CA TYR A 290 -27.88 -6.34 -3.38
C TYR A 290 -26.79 -7.43 -3.50
N GLY A 291 -26.00 -7.64 -2.47
CA GLY A 291 -25.06 -8.77 -2.46
C GLY A 291 -25.77 -10.09 -2.19
N THR A 292 -25.99 -10.91 -3.22
CA THR A 292 -26.48 -12.29 -3.01
C THR A 292 -25.36 -13.17 -2.44
N ARG A 293 -25.73 -14.20 -1.66
CA ARG A 293 -24.77 -15.20 -1.10
C ARG A 293 -23.85 -15.79 -2.19
N ALA A 294 -24.37 -15.98 -3.40
CA ALA A 294 -23.62 -16.44 -4.56
C ALA A 294 -22.52 -15.46 -5.00
N GLN A 295 -22.76 -14.14 -4.97
CA GLN A 295 -21.74 -13.13 -5.29
C GLN A 295 -20.65 -13.09 -4.24
N ALA A 296 -20.98 -13.21 -2.97
CA ALA A 296 -20.00 -13.28 -1.89
C ALA A 296 -19.07 -14.50 -2.08
N THR A 297 -19.59 -15.66 -2.43
CA THR A 297 -18.79 -16.87 -2.69
C THR A 297 -17.84 -16.70 -3.86
N VAL A 298 -18.30 -16.13 -4.99
CA VAL A 298 -17.44 -15.90 -6.17
C VAL A 298 -16.28 -14.94 -5.88
N HIS A 299 -16.56 -13.85 -5.17
CA HIS A 299 -15.51 -12.91 -4.78
C HIS A 299 -14.48 -13.52 -3.85
N GLN A 300 -14.91 -14.39 -3.01
CA GLN A 300 -14.12 -15.17 -2.10
C GLN A 300 -13.16 -16.11 -2.84
N GLU A 301 -13.69 -16.93 -3.74
CA GLU A 301 -12.90 -17.84 -4.55
C GLU A 301 -11.84 -17.08 -5.35
N ALA A 302 -12.19 -15.93 -5.93
CA ALA A 302 -11.24 -15.07 -6.63
C ALA A 302 -10.11 -14.57 -5.71
N PHE A 303 -10.44 -14.15 -4.48
CA PHE A 303 -9.44 -13.74 -3.50
C PHE A 303 -8.52 -14.91 -3.10
N GLN A 304 -9.08 -16.10 -2.84
CA GLN A 304 -8.28 -17.29 -2.53
C GLN A 304 -7.36 -17.68 -3.69
N MET A 305 -7.85 -17.59 -4.92
CA MET A 305 -7.05 -17.86 -6.11
C MET A 305 -5.87 -16.90 -6.21
N MET A 306 -6.09 -15.61 -5.95
CA MET A 306 -5.03 -14.59 -5.91
C MET A 306 -4.00 -14.90 -4.83
N ILE A 307 -4.43 -15.14 -3.58
CA ILE A 307 -3.51 -15.46 -2.46
C ILE A 307 -2.73 -16.75 -2.76
N SER A 308 -3.38 -17.76 -3.33
CA SER A 308 -2.73 -19.00 -3.72
C SER A 308 -1.67 -18.78 -4.81
N GLY A 309 -1.93 -17.86 -5.76
CA GLY A 309 -0.96 -17.43 -6.76
C GLY A 309 0.27 -16.77 -6.13
N ILE A 310 0.07 -15.83 -5.22
CA ILE A 310 1.15 -15.15 -4.50
C ILE A 310 1.98 -16.15 -3.67
N ILE A 311 1.31 -17.05 -2.95
CA ILE A 311 1.97 -18.11 -2.17
C ILE A 311 2.84 -19.00 -3.08
N ARG A 312 2.36 -19.34 -4.29
CA ARG A 312 3.12 -20.17 -5.25
C ARG A 312 4.41 -19.48 -5.68
N GLU A 313 4.36 -18.20 -6.03
CA GLU A 313 5.56 -17.43 -6.41
C GLU A 313 6.56 -17.33 -5.25
N LEU A 314 6.08 -16.96 -4.06
CA LEU A 314 6.90 -16.86 -2.86
C LEU A 314 7.52 -18.21 -2.48
N LYS A 315 6.72 -19.28 -2.52
CA LYS A 315 7.19 -20.65 -2.27
C LYS A 315 8.31 -21.02 -3.24
N ALA A 316 8.14 -20.83 -4.54
CA ALA A 316 9.15 -21.15 -5.55
C ALA A 316 10.46 -20.39 -5.27
N THR A 317 10.37 -19.11 -4.91
CA THR A 317 11.54 -18.28 -4.57
C THR A 317 12.26 -18.80 -3.33
N LEU A 318 11.53 -19.13 -2.26
CA LEU A 318 12.11 -19.65 -1.02
C LEU A 318 12.71 -21.03 -1.21
N ASP A 319 11.99 -21.94 -1.90
CA ASP A 319 12.45 -23.30 -2.11
C ASP A 319 13.76 -23.31 -2.91
N GLU A 320 13.85 -22.53 -3.97
CA GLU A 320 15.04 -22.50 -4.83
C GLU A 320 16.19 -21.66 -4.26
N GLN A 321 15.90 -20.46 -3.74
CA GLN A 321 16.95 -19.52 -3.38
C GLN A 321 17.38 -19.60 -1.92
N LEU A 322 16.57 -20.19 -1.04
CA LEU A 322 16.87 -20.34 0.38
C LEU A 322 17.16 -21.79 0.74
N PHE A 323 16.19 -22.68 0.56
CA PHE A 323 16.30 -24.07 1.07
C PHE A 323 17.25 -24.91 0.21
N ARG A 324 17.07 -24.93 -1.10
CA ARG A 324 17.94 -25.64 -2.03
C ARG A 324 19.41 -25.26 -1.82
N ARG A 325 19.73 -23.98 -1.77
CA ARG A 325 21.11 -23.49 -1.58
C ARG A 325 21.74 -23.99 -0.29
N LEU A 326 21.00 -23.99 0.82
CA LEU A 326 21.53 -24.52 2.09
C LEU A 326 21.83 -26.01 2.00
N ILE A 327 20.95 -26.77 1.37
CA ILE A 327 21.09 -28.22 1.20
C ILE A 327 22.28 -28.53 0.29
N GLU A 328 22.40 -27.84 -0.84
CA GLU A 328 23.54 -27.99 -1.76
C GLU A 328 24.89 -27.69 -1.09
N LEU A 329 24.96 -26.68 -0.22
CA LEU A 329 26.17 -26.35 0.54
C LEU A 329 26.61 -27.44 1.51
N ASN A 330 25.70 -28.27 2.03
CA ASN A 330 26.00 -29.28 3.03
C ASN A 330 26.00 -30.71 2.50
N PHE A 331 25.22 -31.02 1.48
CA PHE A 331 24.94 -32.36 1.00
C PHE A 331 25.20 -32.54 -0.52
N GLY A 332 25.55 -31.47 -1.21
CA GLY A 332 25.70 -31.49 -2.65
C GLY A 332 24.35 -31.47 -3.40
N ASN A 333 24.37 -31.86 -4.67
CA ASN A 333 23.18 -31.81 -5.50
C ASN A 333 22.25 -32.99 -5.20
N ILE A 334 21.08 -32.71 -4.66
CA ILE A 334 20.02 -33.66 -4.33
C ILE A 334 18.82 -33.37 -5.23
N SER A 335 18.14 -34.44 -5.67
CA SER A 335 16.98 -34.31 -6.59
C SER A 335 15.73 -33.74 -5.97
N ASP A 336 15.52 -33.97 -4.67
CA ASP A 336 14.35 -33.46 -3.92
C ASP A 336 14.82 -32.79 -2.63
N TRP A 337 14.82 -31.47 -2.65
CA TRP A 337 15.22 -30.62 -1.51
C TRP A 337 14.06 -30.18 -0.61
N GLY A 338 12.84 -30.74 -0.81
CA GLY A 338 11.65 -30.34 -0.05
C GLY A 338 11.24 -28.88 -0.31
N GLY A 339 10.58 -28.26 0.66
CA GLY A 339 10.18 -26.85 0.50
C GLY A 339 9.35 -26.30 1.64
N VAL A 340 9.08 -25.00 1.57
CA VAL A 340 8.18 -24.34 2.49
C VAL A 340 6.74 -24.78 2.24
N VAL A 341 5.99 -24.98 3.31
CA VAL A 341 4.60 -25.44 3.27
C VAL A 341 3.68 -24.37 3.85
N PHE A 342 2.61 -24.11 3.11
CA PHE A 342 1.52 -23.25 3.50
C PHE A 342 0.23 -24.07 3.63
N LYS A 343 -0.56 -23.80 4.67
CA LYS A 343 -1.85 -24.43 4.88
C LYS A 343 -2.82 -24.06 3.75
N PRO A 344 -3.52 -25.04 3.14
CA PRO A 344 -4.53 -24.74 2.14
C PRO A 344 -5.70 -23.93 2.74
N PHE A 345 -6.48 -23.30 1.89
CA PHE A 345 -7.72 -22.66 2.32
C PHE A 345 -8.73 -23.72 2.76
N ALA A 346 -9.33 -23.56 3.93
CA ALA A 346 -10.41 -24.39 4.43
C ALA A 346 -11.68 -23.54 4.60
N ASP A 347 -12.84 -24.16 4.51
CA ASP A 347 -14.13 -23.46 4.67
C ASP A 347 -14.28 -22.78 6.04
N SER A 348 -13.63 -23.34 7.08
CA SER A 348 -13.62 -22.77 8.44
C SER A 348 -12.82 -21.48 8.59
N ASP A 349 -11.90 -21.17 7.67
CA ASP A 349 -11.07 -19.95 7.76
C ASP A 349 -11.90 -18.67 7.50
N TYR A 350 -13.11 -18.84 6.97
CA TYR A 350 -14.04 -17.76 6.68
C TYR A 350 -14.56 -17.03 7.89
N ALA A 351 -15.00 -17.77 8.89
CA ALA A 351 -15.53 -17.19 10.12
C ALA A 351 -14.49 -16.30 10.80
N ILE A 352 -13.22 -16.74 10.77
CA ILE A 352 -12.10 -16.00 11.35
C ILE A 352 -11.82 -14.71 10.55
N TRP A 353 -11.83 -14.79 9.22
CA TRP A 353 -11.55 -13.63 8.37
C TRP A 353 -12.68 -12.60 8.37
N ALA A 354 -13.92 -13.04 8.39
CA ALA A 354 -15.07 -12.15 8.55
C ALA A 354 -15.05 -11.44 9.90
N ASP A 355 -14.67 -12.14 10.97
CA ASP A 355 -14.52 -11.56 12.31
C ASP A 355 -13.36 -10.54 12.36
N VAL A 356 -12.23 -10.82 11.71
CA VAL A 356 -11.10 -9.89 11.61
C VAL A 356 -11.50 -8.64 10.82
N LEU A 357 -12.18 -8.79 9.67
CA LEU A 357 -12.64 -7.66 8.87
C LEU A 357 -13.69 -6.82 9.61
N ALA A 358 -14.64 -7.46 10.29
CA ALA A 358 -15.62 -6.79 11.13
C ALA A 358 -14.94 -5.99 12.25
N LYS A 359 -13.92 -6.56 12.90
CA LYS A 359 -13.12 -5.87 13.93
C LYS A 359 -12.31 -4.73 13.37
N LEU A 360 -11.69 -4.88 12.21
CA LEU A 360 -10.95 -3.80 11.52
C LEU A 360 -11.88 -2.64 11.13
N THR A 361 -13.12 -2.93 10.78
CA THR A 361 -14.16 -1.93 10.51
C THR A 361 -14.62 -1.23 11.79
N GLN A 362 -14.82 -1.98 12.88
CA GLN A 362 -15.19 -1.41 14.20
C GLN A 362 -14.11 -0.48 14.77
N VAL A 363 -12.84 -0.75 14.48
CA VAL A 363 -11.71 0.07 14.95
C VAL A 363 -11.46 1.28 14.03
N GLY A 364 -12.28 1.46 12.96
CA GLY A 364 -12.16 2.60 12.04
C GLY A 364 -11.00 2.49 11.06
N TRP A 365 -10.40 1.34 10.90
CA TRP A 365 -9.36 1.07 9.91
C TRP A 365 -9.95 0.83 8.51
N LEU A 366 -11.20 0.40 8.47
CA LEU A 366 -12.05 0.35 7.28
C LEU A 366 -13.28 1.23 7.58
N SER A 367 -13.87 1.85 6.55
CA SER A 367 -15.06 2.69 6.73
C SER A 367 -16.16 1.92 7.46
N PRO A 368 -16.88 2.52 8.42
CA PRO A 368 -17.84 1.81 9.22
C PRO A 368 -18.94 1.20 8.34
N ILE A 369 -19.13 -0.11 8.47
CA ILE A 369 -20.29 -0.81 7.94
C ILE A 369 -21.50 -0.39 8.81
N ASN A 370 -22.59 -0.05 8.18
CA ASN A 370 -23.84 0.27 8.85
C ASN A 370 -24.31 -0.95 9.69
N GLU A 371 -24.91 -0.74 10.88
CA GLU A 371 -25.38 -1.84 11.78
C GLU A 371 -26.25 -2.89 11.06
N LYS A 372 -27.10 -2.46 10.13
CA LYS A 372 -27.93 -3.36 9.32
C LYS A 372 -27.14 -4.28 8.38
N GLU A 373 -25.97 -3.86 7.98
CA GLU A 373 -25.05 -4.66 7.13
C GLU A 373 -24.22 -5.60 7.97
N MET A 374 -23.86 -5.21 9.19
CA MET A 374 -23.22 -6.10 10.15
C MET A 374 -24.14 -7.27 10.51
N ASP A 375 -25.41 -7.01 10.69
CA ASP A 375 -26.40 -8.07 10.98
C ASP A 375 -26.62 -8.98 9.76
N ARG A 376 -26.60 -8.46 8.54
CA ARG A 376 -26.61 -9.26 7.31
C ARG A 376 -25.33 -10.09 7.13
N VAL A 377 -24.17 -9.52 7.44
CA VAL A 377 -22.90 -10.27 7.42
C VAL A 377 -22.94 -11.39 8.44
N LYS A 378 -23.46 -11.16 9.65
CA LYS A 378 -23.69 -12.21 10.67
C LYS A 378 -24.66 -13.29 10.16
N GLU A 379 -25.74 -12.90 9.49
CA GLU A 379 -26.72 -13.82 8.93
C GLU A 379 -26.15 -14.67 7.79
N ILE A 380 -25.33 -14.09 6.91
CA ILE A 380 -24.62 -14.78 5.82
C ILE A 380 -23.58 -15.78 6.36
N ILE A 381 -22.91 -15.43 7.47
CA ILE A 381 -21.87 -16.25 8.10
C ILE A 381 -22.48 -17.29 9.05
N GLY A 382 -23.78 -17.21 9.33
CA GLY A 382 -24.47 -18.09 10.28
C GLY A 382 -24.13 -17.78 11.75
N TRP A 383 -23.72 -16.56 12.03
CA TRP A 383 -23.40 -16.10 13.38
C TRP A 383 -24.72 -15.63 14.05
N LYS A 384 -25.17 -16.41 15.03
CA LYS A 384 -26.30 -16.04 15.92
C LYS A 384 -25.83 -15.23 17.10
#